data_4b5f54c8b1c61868c54220531d1d30aa
#
_entry.id   4b5f54c8b1c61868c54220531d1d30aa
#
_cell.length_a   1.000
_cell.length_b   1.000
_cell.length_c   1.000
_cell.angle_alpha   90.00
_cell.angle_beta   90.00
_cell.angle_gamma   90.00
#
_symmetry.space_group_name_H-M   'P 1'
#
loop_
_entity.id
_entity.type
_entity.pdbx_description
1 polymer ?
#
loop_
_entity_poly.entity_id
_entity_poly.type
_entity_poly.pdbx_seq_one_letter_code
_entity_poly.pdbx_strand_id
1 'polypeptide(L)'
;MIVHYHSQKNSELYDKIISINPTEIFDAEVITILQKRVLRYMHQKEIIIETLPTSNLRIGFYQDFATSHVWNWLKWKTEGSPIPPIVIGTDDAGIFATNIYNEYACLYCYLVQRRGLCHKDAIALLRELNENAAVYHFRE
;
A
#
# COMPACT_ATOMS: atom_id res chain seq x y z
N MET A 1 15.55 -12.11 -18.31
CA MET A 1 16.91 -11.58 -18.05
C MET A 1 17.50 -12.11 -16.75
N ILE A 2 16.75 -12.30 -15.69
CA ILE A 2 17.21 -12.89 -14.42
C ILE A 2 17.63 -14.36 -14.57
N VAL A 3 16.94 -15.15 -15.37
CA VAL A 3 17.25 -16.58 -15.61
C VAL A 3 18.60 -16.80 -16.29
N HIS A 4 19.07 -15.84 -17.07
CA HIS A 4 20.35 -15.96 -17.77
C HIS A 4 21.56 -15.73 -16.85
N TYR A 5 21.40 -14.97 -15.75
CA TYR A 5 22.45 -14.73 -14.77
C TYR A 5 22.71 -15.94 -13.87
N HIS A 6 21.68 -16.74 -13.56
CA HIS A 6 21.83 -17.94 -12.73
C HIS A 6 22.52 -19.11 -13.45
N SER A 7 22.60 -19.09 -14.78
CA SER A 7 23.24 -20.16 -15.57
C SER A 7 24.74 -19.93 -15.83
N GLN A 8 25.24 -18.72 -15.61
CA GLN A 8 26.65 -18.42 -15.74
C GLN A 8 27.32 -18.55 -14.36
N LYS A 9 28.13 -19.59 -14.19
CA LYS A 9 28.99 -19.82 -13.03
C LYS A 9 30.10 -18.76 -12.92
N ASN A 10 29.77 -17.49 -12.81
CA ASN A 10 30.74 -16.43 -12.60
C ASN A 10 30.52 -15.86 -11.19
N SER A 11 31.11 -16.54 -10.19
CA SER A 11 31.03 -16.16 -8.77
C SER A 11 31.48 -14.70 -8.54
N GLU A 12 32.43 -14.21 -9.32
CA GLU A 12 32.96 -12.83 -9.21
C GLU A 12 31.90 -11.76 -9.53
N LEU A 13 30.91 -12.07 -10.40
CA LEU A 13 29.82 -11.16 -10.71
C LEU A 13 28.70 -11.20 -9.64
N TYR A 14 28.59 -12.34 -8.94
CA TYR A 14 27.56 -12.54 -7.91
C TYR A 14 27.89 -11.79 -6.61
N ASP A 15 29.18 -11.71 -6.29
CA ASP A 15 29.66 -11.06 -5.07
C ASP A 15 29.97 -9.57 -5.27
N LYS A 16 29.78 -9.06 -6.50
CA LYS A 16 30.02 -7.65 -6.79
C LYS A 16 28.89 -6.79 -6.23
N ILE A 17 29.18 -6.07 -5.16
CA ILE A 17 28.29 -5.04 -4.63
C ILE A 17 28.30 -3.86 -5.61
N ILE A 18 27.17 -3.64 -6.29
CA ILE A 18 26.96 -2.47 -7.12
C ILE A 18 26.18 -1.46 -6.29
N SER A 19 26.80 -0.34 -5.97
CA SER A 19 26.12 0.78 -5.35
C SER A 19 25.27 1.47 -6.44
N ILE A 20 23.94 1.40 -6.28
CA ILE A 20 23.01 2.09 -7.17
C ILE A 20 22.38 3.22 -6.36
N ASN A 21 22.47 4.45 -6.86
CA ASN A 21 21.70 5.57 -6.32
C ASN A 21 20.32 5.58 -7.02
N PRO A 22 19.25 5.18 -6.35
CA PRO A 22 17.92 5.10 -6.98
C PRO A 22 17.43 6.45 -7.49
N THR A 23 17.86 7.56 -6.85
CA THR A 23 17.45 8.91 -7.24
C THR A 23 18.10 9.40 -8.54
N GLU A 24 19.18 8.78 -8.97
CA GLU A 24 19.80 9.07 -10.27
C GLU A 24 19.12 8.34 -11.43
N ILE A 25 18.41 7.24 -11.12
CA ILE A 25 17.75 6.40 -12.13
C ILE A 25 16.26 6.77 -12.25
N PHE A 26 15.61 7.07 -11.14
CA PHE A 26 14.18 7.36 -11.09
C PHE A 26 13.94 8.61 -10.26
N ASP A 27 13.42 9.65 -10.88
CA ASP A 27 12.87 10.76 -10.12
C ASP A 27 11.49 10.40 -9.53
N ALA A 28 11.03 11.18 -8.55
CA ALA A 28 9.78 10.92 -7.85
C ALA A 28 8.55 11.01 -8.78
N GLU A 29 8.63 11.79 -9.85
CA GLU A 29 7.55 11.93 -10.82
C GLU A 29 7.41 10.66 -11.67
N VAL A 30 8.52 10.13 -12.18
CA VAL A 30 8.55 8.87 -12.94
C VAL A 30 8.03 7.72 -12.10
N ILE A 31 8.45 7.63 -10.83
CA ILE A 31 7.94 6.61 -9.89
C ILE A 31 6.43 6.75 -9.71
N THR A 32 5.93 7.97 -9.52
CA THR A 32 4.49 8.23 -9.35
C THR A 32 3.69 7.81 -10.59
N ILE A 33 4.19 8.13 -11.78
CA ILE A 33 3.55 7.74 -13.04
C ILE A 33 3.51 6.21 -13.16
N LEU A 34 4.61 5.54 -12.84
CA LEU A 34 4.69 4.08 -12.89
C LEU A 34 3.71 3.44 -11.91
N GLN A 35 3.66 3.91 -10.67
CA GLN A 35 2.71 3.43 -9.66
C GLN A 35 1.26 3.59 -10.13
N LYS A 36 0.87 4.75 -10.66
CA LYS A 36 -0.48 4.98 -11.20
C LYS A 36 -0.80 4.04 -12.38
N ARG A 37 0.18 3.73 -13.23
CA ARG A 37 0.00 2.76 -14.33
C ARG A 37 -0.21 1.34 -13.83
N VAL A 38 0.58 0.91 -12.85
CA VAL A 38 0.43 -0.41 -12.22
C VAL A 38 -0.94 -0.52 -11.54
N LEU A 39 -1.36 0.47 -10.76
CA LEU A 39 -2.66 0.48 -10.11
C LEU A 39 -3.82 0.43 -11.12
N ARG A 40 -3.71 1.17 -12.22
CA ARG A 40 -4.69 1.09 -13.33
C ARG A 40 -4.76 -0.32 -13.92
N TYR A 41 -3.62 -0.95 -14.16
CA TYR A 41 -3.58 -2.33 -14.67
C TYR A 41 -4.21 -3.31 -13.67
N MET A 42 -3.90 -3.18 -12.38
CA MET A 42 -4.51 -4.00 -11.34
C MET A 42 -6.04 -3.80 -11.29
N HIS A 43 -6.50 -2.55 -11.38
CA HIS A 43 -7.93 -2.24 -11.44
C HIS A 43 -8.62 -2.92 -12.64
N GLN A 44 -8.01 -2.86 -13.84
CA GLN A 44 -8.53 -3.53 -15.05
C GLN A 44 -8.55 -5.05 -14.94
N LYS A 45 -7.69 -5.62 -14.08
CA LYS A 45 -7.61 -7.06 -13.81
C LYS A 45 -8.44 -7.49 -12.61
N GLU A 46 -9.22 -6.58 -12.03
CA GLU A 46 -10.04 -6.84 -10.84
C GLU A 46 -9.25 -7.37 -9.63
N ILE A 47 -7.97 -6.97 -9.56
CA ILE A 47 -7.09 -7.29 -8.43
C ILE A 47 -7.47 -6.36 -7.28
N ILE A 48 -7.55 -6.91 -6.07
CA ILE A 48 -7.88 -6.19 -4.85
C ILE A 48 -6.59 -5.96 -4.08
N ILE A 49 -6.47 -4.81 -3.44
CA ILE A 49 -5.34 -4.51 -2.56
C ILE A 49 -5.78 -4.69 -1.12
N GLU A 50 -5.17 -5.63 -0.43
CA GLU A 50 -5.24 -5.68 1.03
C GLU A 50 -4.11 -4.84 1.62
N THR A 51 -4.44 -3.99 2.58
CA THR A 51 -3.45 -3.22 3.36
C THR A 51 -3.61 -3.52 4.84
N LEU A 52 -2.49 -3.64 5.52
CA LEU A 52 -2.33 -4.07 6.91
C LEU A 52 -1.64 -2.94 7.69
N PRO A 53 -2.37 -1.85 8.04
CA PRO A 53 -1.75 -0.59 8.45
C PRO A 53 -0.79 -0.73 9.63
N THR A 54 -1.20 -1.41 10.71
CA THR A 54 -0.35 -1.58 11.91
C THR A 54 0.82 -2.52 11.62
N SER A 55 0.60 -3.63 10.94
CA SER A 55 1.66 -4.58 10.56
C SER A 55 2.70 -3.89 9.67
N ASN A 56 2.24 -3.21 8.63
CA ASN A 56 3.12 -2.49 7.70
C ASN A 56 3.97 -1.43 8.39
N LEU A 57 3.43 -0.77 9.43
CA LEU A 57 4.19 0.19 10.22
C LEU A 57 5.26 -0.50 11.09
N ARG A 58 4.95 -1.66 11.67
CA ARG A 58 5.87 -2.36 12.59
C ARG A 58 6.97 -3.14 11.91
N ILE A 59 6.71 -3.73 10.74
CA ILE A 59 7.67 -4.54 9.99
C ILE A 59 8.21 -3.85 8.73
N GLY A 60 7.57 -2.78 8.29
CA GLY A 60 7.97 -2.03 7.10
C GLY A 60 8.97 -0.91 7.40
N PHE A 61 9.35 -0.22 6.34
CA PHE A 61 10.25 0.95 6.42
C PHE A 61 9.50 2.26 6.71
N TYR A 62 8.23 2.19 7.09
CA TYR A 62 7.44 3.39 7.41
C TYR A 62 7.86 3.94 8.77
N GLN A 63 8.15 5.23 8.82
CA GLN A 63 8.50 5.93 10.06
C GLN A 63 7.26 6.22 10.91
N ASP A 64 6.14 6.46 10.24
CA ASP A 64 4.85 6.69 10.86
C ASP A 64 3.69 6.33 9.92
N PHE A 65 2.48 6.43 10.41
CA PHE A 65 1.25 6.20 9.64
C PHE A 65 1.10 7.16 8.44
N ALA A 66 1.69 8.35 8.51
CA ALA A 66 1.61 9.37 7.45
C ALA A 66 2.33 8.97 6.17
N THR A 67 3.35 8.11 6.31
CA THR A 67 4.19 7.67 5.18
C THR A 67 3.62 6.45 4.45
N SER A 68 2.51 5.88 4.93
CA SER A 68 1.86 4.72 4.30
C SER A 68 1.36 5.05 2.88
N HIS A 69 1.60 4.13 1.95
CA HIS A 69 1.17 4.27 0.55
C HIS A 69 -0.35 4.34 0.37
N VAL A 70 -1.13 3.80 1.30
CA VAL A 70 -2.59 3.84 1.23
C VAL A 70 -3.13 5.26 1.04
N TRP A 71 -2.49 6.25 1.65
CA TRP A 71 -2.91 7.65 1.53
C TRP A 71 -2.76 8.20 0.13
N ASN A 72 -1.71 7.82 -0.59
CA ASN A 72 -1.53 8.21 -1.97
C ASN A 72 -2.61 7.57 -2.87
N TRP A 73 -2.92 6.30 -2.64
CA TRP A 73 -3.94 5.59 -3.40
C TRP A 73 -5.33 6.20 -3.19
N LEU A 74 -5.70 6.48 -1.94
CA LEU A 74 -6.97 7.14 -1.60
C LEU A 74 -7.05 8.55 -2.21
N LYS A 75 -5.97 9.33 -2.14
CA LYS A 75 -5.87 10.64 -2.78
C LYS A 75 -6.06 10.52 -4.30
N TRP A 76 -5.33 9.65 -4.96
CA TRP A 76 -5.45 9.47 -6.41
C TRP A 76 -6.83 8.98 -6.83
N LYS A 77 -7.47 8.20 -6.00
CA LYS A 77 -8.87 7.78 -6.21
C LYS A 77 -9.82 8.98 -6.20
N THR A 78 -9.69 9.88 -5.22
CA THR A 78 -10.50 11.11 -5.17
C THR A 78 -10.21 12.05 -6.34
N GLU A 79 -9.03 11.99 -6.91
CA GLU A 79 -8.63 12.71 -8.14
C GLU A 79 -9.13 12.03 -9.44
N GLY A 80 -9.90 10.94 -9.33
CA GLY A 80 -10.46 10.21 -10.48
C GLY A 80 -9.52 9.18 -11.11
N SER A 81 -8.40 8.85 -10.47
CA SER A 81 -7.53 7.76 -10.96
C SER A 81 -8.20 6.39 -10.71
N PRO A 82 -8.11 5.45 -11.67
CA PRO A 82 -8.64 4.09 -11.48
C PRO A 82 -7.75 3.30 -10.52
N ILE A 83 -8.14 3.30 -9.25
CA ILE A 83 -7.48 2.58 -8.16
C ILE A 83 -8.26 1.30 -7.88
N PRO A 84 -7.61 0.14 -7.68
CA PRO A 84 -8.27 -1.10 -7.25
C PRO A 84 -9.07 -0.91 -5.96
N PRO A 85 -10.08 -1.76 -5.69
CA PRO A 85 -10.69 -1.82 -4.37
C PRO A 85 -9.62 -2.07 -3.30
N ILE A 86 -9.71 -1.33 -2.21
CA ILE A 86 -8.79 -1.45 -1.06
C ILE A 86 -9.58 -2.05 0.09
N VAL A 87 -9.02 -3.05 0.74
CA VAL A 87 -9.54 -3.65 1.97
C VAL A 87 -8.52 -3.51 3.09
N ILE A 88 -9.01 -3.45 4.33
CA ILE A 88 -8.18 -3.34 5.53
C ILE A 88 -8.14 -4.69 6.22
N GLY A 89 -6.96 -5.18 6.51
CA GLY A 89 -6.71 -6.36 7.33
C GLY A 89 -5.90 -6.02 8.58
N THR A 90 -5.77 -7.00 9.47
CA THR A 90 -5.00 -6.86 10.72
C THR A 90 -3.65 -7.57 10.69
N ASP A 91 -3.47 -8.51 9.72
CA ASP A 91 -2.40 -9.50 9.79
C ASP A 91 -2.56 -10.35 11.05
N ASP A 92 -1.48 -10.84 11.64
CA ASP A 92 -1.53 -11.54 12.92
C ASP A 92 -1.85 -10.57 14.07
N ALA A 93 -3.11 -10.58 14.48
CA ALA A 93 -3.62 -9.67 15.50
C ALA A 93 -2.92 -9.86 16.87
N GLY A 94 -2.46 -11.09 17.16
CA GLY A 94 -1.72 -11.40 18.38
C GLY A 94 -0.31 -10.82 18.37
N ILE A 95 0.43 -11.02 17.27
CA ILE A 95 1.80 -10.51 17.10
C ILE A 95 1.82 -8.99 17.08
N PHE A 96 0.89 -8.38 16.34
CA PHE A 96 0.85 -6.92 16.15
C PHE A 96 0.02 -6.21 17.23
N ALA A 97 -0.56 -6.94 18.19
CA ALA A 97 -1.38 -6.39 19.27
C ALA A 97 -2.43 -5.40 18.75
N THR A 98 -3.14 -5.78 17.70
CA THR A 98 -4.17 -4.99 17.04
C THR A 98 -5.44 -5.81 16.80
N ASN A 99 -6.46 -5.18 16.31
CA ASN A 99 -7.68 -5.79 15.81
C ASN A 99 -8.31 -4.88 14.78
N ILE A 100 -9.32 -5.36 14.05
CA ILE A 100 -9.91 -4.60 12.96
C ILE A 100 -10.49 -3.26 13.41
N TYR A 101 -11.04 -3.17 14.62
CA TYR A 101 -11.57 -1.90 15.15
C TYR A 101 -10.46 -0.89 15.41
N ASN A 102 -9.30 -1.35 15.92
CA ASN A 102 -8.13 -0.50 16.11
C ASN A 102 -7.58 0.01 14.78
N GLU A 103 -7.54 -0.83 13.74
CA GLU A 103 -7.11 -0.40 12.41
C GLU A 103 -8.00 0.75 11.89
N TYR A 104 -9.33 0.58 11.92
CA TYR A 104 -10.26 1.62 11.50
C TYR A 104 -10.20 2.86 12.40
N ALA A 105 -10.03 2.71 13.72
CA ALA A 105 -9.88 3.83 14.63
C ALA A 105 -8.61 4.65 14.34
N CYS A 106 -7.49 3.99 14.10
CA CYS A 106 -6.24 4.64 13.71
C CYS A 106 -6.38 5.40 12.38
N LEU A 107 -7.01 4.77 11.39
CA LEU A 107 -7.30 5.41 10.10
C LEU A 107 -8.19 6.65 10.29
N TYR A 108 -9.26 6.54 11.07
CA TYR A 108 -10.16 7.66 11.37
C TYR A 108 -9.41 8.82 12.02
N CYS A 109 -8.66 8.55 13.08
CA CYS A 109 -7.88 9.57 13.78
C CYS A 109 -6.89 10.26 12.83
N TYR A 110 -6.22 9.50 11.99
CA TYR A 110 -5.29 10.05 11.02
C TYR A 110 -6.00 10.94 9.98
N LEU A 111 -7.10 10.50 9.41
CA LEU A 111 -7.87 11.27 8.43
C LEU A 111 -8.35 12.60 8.99
N VAL A 112 -8.86 12.61 10.22
CA VAL A 112 -9.38 13.82 10.86
C VAL A 112 -8.24 14.72 11.35
N GLN A 113 -7.27 14.18 12.12
CA GLN A 113 -6.28 14.98 12.81
C GLN A 113 -5.11 15.41 11.93
N ARG A 114 -4.71 14.57 10.98
CA ARG A 114 -3.53 14.82 10.16
C ARG A 114 -3.87 15.26 8.73
N ARG A 115 -4.98 14.76 8.18
CA ARG A 115 -5.42 15.12 6.82
C ARG A 115 -6.49 16.22 6.82
N GLY A 116 -7.03 16.58 7.98
CA GLY A 116 -8.01 17.65 8.13
C GLY A 116 -9.37 17.35 7.48
N LEU A 117 -9.70 16.07 7.25
CA LEU A 117 -11.02 15.72 6.75
C LEU A 117 -12.08 16.01 7.80
N CYS A 118 -13.25 16.48 7.35
CA CYS A 118 -14.37 16.54 8.26
C CYS A 118 -14.83 15.13 8.67
N HIS A 119 -15.49 15.01 9.81
CA HIS A 119 -15.96 13.72 10.32
C HIS A 119 -16.82 12.95 9.33
N LYS A 120 -17.69 13.65 8.61
CA LYS A 120 -18.57 13.05 7.62
C LYS A 120 -17.79 12.39 6.48
N ASP A 121 -16.78 13.07 5.95
CA ASP A 121 -15.98 12.58 4.82
C ASP A 121 -15.06 11.44 5.27
N ALA A 122 -14.48 11.53 6.48
CA ALA A 122 -13.68 10.46 7.04
C ALA A 122 -14.51 9.17 7.23
N ILE A 123 -15.72 9.29 7.79
CA ILE A 123 -16.63 8.14 7.96
C ILE A 123 -17.08 7.57 6.60
N ALA A 124 -17.37 8.42 5.62
CA ALA A 124 -17.77 7.96 4.28
C ALA A 124 -16.64 7.12 3.64
N LEU A 125 -15.39 7.57 3.74
CA LEU A 125 -14.24 6.84 3.24
C LEU A 125 -14.04 5.49 3.96
N LEU A 126 -14.14 5.48 5.30
CA LEU A 126 -14.00 4.24 6.07
C LEU A 126 -15.13 3.25 5.78
N ARG A 127 -16.33 3.75 5.56
CA ARG A 127 -17.47 2.91 5.15
C ARG A 127 -17.21 2.24 3.82
N GLU A 128 -16.70 2.98 2.83
CA GLU A 128 -16.32 2.40 1.55
C GLU A 128 -15.29 1.28 1.69
N LEU A 129 -14.25 1.47 2.52
CA LEU A 129 -13.24 0.43 2.78
C LEU A 129 -13.86 -0.81 3.45
N ASN A 130 -14.80 -0.61 4.37
CA ASN A 130 -15.50 -1.69 5.02
C ASN A 130 -16.46 -2.44 4.07
N GLU A 131 -17.15 -1.71 3.18
CA GLU A 131 -18.01 -2.30 2.15
C GLU A 131 -17.19 -3.15 1.17
N ASN A 132 -15.99 -2.68 0.77
CA ASN A 132 -15.06 -3.49 0.01
C ASN A 132 -14.71 -4.79 0.74
N ALA A 133 -14.39 -4.73 2.03
CA ALA A 133 -14.07 -5.91 2.84
C ALA A 133 -15.26 -6.89 2.92
N ALA A 134 -16.48 -6.41 2.99
CA ALA A 134 -17.66 -7.26 2.98
C ALA A 134 -17.88 -8.00 1.66
N VAL A 135 -17.47 -7.39 0.53
CA VAL A 135 -17.59 -7.99 -0.80
C VAL A 135 -16.46 -8.97 -1.09
N TYR A 136 -15.24 -8.61 -0.71
CA TYR A 136 -14.00 -9.28 -1.14
C TYR A 136 -13.34 -10.12 -0.03
N HIS A 137 -14.09 -10.62 0.92
CA HIS A 137 -13.54 -11.56 1.91
C HIS A 137 -13.52 -12.99 1.35
N PHE A 138 -12.56 -13.78 1.80
CA PHE A 138 -12.55 -15.21 1.50
C PHE A 138 -13.77 -15.86 2.15
N ARG A 139 -14.53 -16.60 1.35
CA ARG A 139 -15.63 -17.46 1.85
C ARG A 139 -15.09 -18.88 1.91
N GLU A 140 -15.26 -19.50 3.05
CA GLU A 140 -15.05 -20.95 3.20
C GLU A 140 -16.09 -21.74 2.41
#